data_de2e667a7f833a3b0b2980c07608178b
#
_entry.id   de2e667a7f833a3b0b2980c07608178b
#
_cell.length_a   1.000
_cell.length_b   1.000
_cell.length_c   1.000
_cell.angle_alpha   90.00
_cell.angle_beta   90.00
_cell.angle_gamma   90.00
#
_symmetry.space_group_name_H-M   'P 1'
#
loop_
_entity.id
_entity.type
_entity.pdbx_description
1 polymer ?
#
loop_
_entity_poly.entity_id
_entity_poly.type
_entity_poly.pdbx_seq_one_letter_code
_entity_poly.pdbx_strand_id
1 'polypeptide(L)'
;MRYYFESQREGRFKMLDYYKGMDISFLQEYLEKGMKTYDLDGTLIDPLKLAKKHGVNAMRLRIWHTPENVPESGGYCSLERTIVMAKKIKQEGFDFLLDFHYSDWWADPGQQRKPKAWENLHGTELEEAVYTYTIKVLCALKEAGAMPDMVQIGNEIRSGLLFPDGELPDYVSMVRLVNAGIRAAREIGGKELLIMVHLDQGGRYFYLKDWFDRA
;
A
#
# COMPACT_ATOMS: atom_id res chain seq x y z
N MET A 1 7.26 12.81 -25.44
CA MET A 1 6.44 11.85 -26.19
C MET A 1 5.24 11.53 -25.31
N ARG A 2 4.05 12.06 -25.66
CA ARG A 2 2.80 11.79 -24.90
C ARG A 2 2.23 10.48 -25.44
N TYR A 3 2.13 9.46 -24.61
CA TYR A 3 1.33 8.28 -24.94
C TYR A 3 -0.12 8.56 -24.55
N TYR A 4 -0.97 8.81 -25.54
CA TYR A 4 -2.41 8.78 -25.38
C TYR A 4 -2.86 7.33 -25.48
N PHE A 5 -3.40 6.79 -24.37
CA PHE A 5 -4.25 5.62 -24.43
C PHE A 5 -5.71 6.09 -24.50
N GLU A 6 -6.26 6.17 -25.69
CA GLU A 6 -7.71 6.17 -25.87
C GLU A 6 -8.22 4.75 -25.59
N SER A 7 -8.88 4.56 -24.45
CA SER A 7 -9.75 3.42 -24.26
C SER A 7 -11.20 3.92 -24.15
N GLN A 8 -12.00 3.57 -25.13
CA GLN A 8 -13.46 3.60 -25.00
C GLN A 8 -13.85 2.69 -23.84
N ARG A 9 -14.35 3.25 -22.75
CA ARG A 9 -14.90 2.54 -21.60
C ARG A 9 -16.22 3.18 -21.18
N GLU A 10 -17.29 2.50 -21.54
CA GLU A 10 -18.56 2.59 -20.82
C GLU A 10 -18.37 1.90 -19.45
N GLY A 11 -18.14 2.69 -18.41
CA GLY A 11 -17.91 2.23 -17.03
C GLY A 11 -16.90 3.15 -16.36
N ARG A 12 -17.39 4.08 -15.56
CA ARG A 12 -16.62 5.17 -14.96
C ARG A 12 -15.39 4.67 -14.19
N PHE A 13 -14.22 4.68 -14.80
CA PHE A 13 -12.98 4.95 -14.10
C PHE A 13 -12.66 6.44 -14.26
N LYS A 14 -12.94 7.19 -13.22
CA LYS A 14 -12.44 8.56 -13.12
C LYS A 14 -11.05 8.49 -12.52
N MET A 15 -10.04 8.18 -13.35
CA MET A 15 -8.67 8.50 -12.98
C MET A 15 -8.63 10.00 -12.73
N LEU A 16 -8.21 10.40 -11.54
CA LEU A 16 -7.96 11.81 -11.27
C LEU A 16 -6.80 12.27 -12.14
N ASP A 17 -6.92 13.46 -12.73
CA ASP A 17 -5.82 14.05 -13.49
C ASP A 17 -4.59 14.31 -12.62
N TYR A 18 -4.80 14.44 -11.30
CA TYR A 18 -3.75 14.68 -10.33
C TYR A 18 -4.15 14.18 -8.94
N TYR A 19 -3.29 13.35 -8.33
CA TYR A 19 -3.44 12.90 -6.94
C TYR A 19 -2.72 13.84 -5.98
N LYS A 20 -3.49 14.45 -5.08
CA LYS A 20 -2.98 15.17 -3.91
C LYS A 20 -3.26 14.31 -2.69
N GLY A 21 -2.31 13.41 -2.40
CA GLY A 21 -2.47 12.37 -1.40
C GLY A 21 -1.77 12.65 -0.09
N MET A 22 -2.23 11.98 0.96
CA MET A 22 -1.58 11.93 2.28
C MET A 22 -1.50 10.49 2.78
N ASP A 23 -0.36 10.13 3.40
CA ASP A 23 -0.29 8.93 4.22
C ASP A 23 -0.82 9.24 5.61
N ILE A 24 -1.84 8.49 6.02
CA ILE A 24 -2.51 8.67 7.32
C ILE A 24 -2.47 7.41 8.18
N SER A 25 -1.51 6.52 7.93
CA SER A 25 -1.41 5.22 8.60
C SER A 25 -1.32 5.32 10.12
N PHE A 26 -0.79 6.42 10.66
CA PHE A 26 -0.74 6.69 12.11
C PHE A 26 -1.95 7.46 12.66
N LEU A 27 -2.86 7.90 11.80
CA LEU A 27 -3.95 8.78 12.23
C LEU A 27 -4.80 8.12 13.33
N GLN A 28 -5.09 6.83 13.21
CA GLN A 28 -5.88 6.11 14.21
C GLN A 28 -5.19 6.14 15.58
N GLU A 29 -3.89 5.87 15.62
CA GLU A 29 -3.09 5.92 16.85
C GLU A 29 -3.13 7.31 17.50
N TYR A 30 -2.92 8.35 16.70
CA TYR A 30 -2.94 9.72 17.22
C TYR A 30 -4.31 10.13 17.76
N LEU A 31 -5.40 9.73 17.08
CA LEU A 31 -6.75 10.01 17.54
C LEU A 31 -7.08 9.26 18.85
N GLU A 32 -6.67 8.00 18.99
CA GLU A 32 -6.84 7.21 20.21
C GLU A 32 -6.02 7.79 21.39
N LYS A 33 -4.88 8.42 21.08
CA LYS A 33 -4.07 9.18 22.04
C LYS A 33 -4.57 10.60 22.32
N GLY A 34 -5.75 10.97 21.79
CA GLY A 34 -6.40 12.25 22.08
C GLY A 34 -5.96 13.42 21.18
N MET A 35 -5.30 13.16 20.04
CA MET A 35 -4.99 14.22 19.07
C MET A 35 -6.28 14.91 18.61
N LYS A 36 -6.23 16.23 18.56
CA LYS A 36 -7.29 17.07 18.00
C LYS A 36 -6.73 17.85 16.81
N THR A 37 -7.55 18.03 15.79
CA THR A 37 -7.19 18.83 14.63
C THR A 37 -8.05 20.08 14.56
N TYR A 38 -7.44 21.18 14.16
CA TYR A 38 -8.08 22.48 14.06
C TYR A 38 -7.84 23.04 12.67
N ASP A 39 -8.83 23.73 12.14
CA ASP A 39 -8.66 24.51 10.92
C ASP A 39 -7.89 25.80 11.20
N LEU A 40 -7.52 26.53 10.14
CA LEU A 40 -6.75 27.78 10.24
C LEU A 40 -7.44 28.89 11.07
N ASP A 41 -8.76 28.83 11.17
CA ASP A 41 -9.58 29.74 11.99
C ASP A 41 -9.71 29.32 13.46
N GLY A 42 -9.07 28.21 13.86
CA GLY A 42 -9.14 27.63 15.20
C GLY A 42 -10.35 26.73 15.45
N THR A 43 -11.17 26.46 14.45
CA THR A 43 -12.34 25.56 14.59
C THR A 43 -11.88 24.11 14.69
N LEU A 44 -12.39 23.38 15.71
CA LEU A 44 -12.15 21.94 15.84
C LEU A 44 -12.83 21.20 14.67
N ILE A 45 -12.09 20.36 13.96
CA ILE A 45 -12.56 19.66 12.77
C ILE A 45 -11.99 18.23 12.70
N ASP A 46 -12.76 17.29 12.15
CA ASP A 46 -12.26 15.96 11.85
C ASP A 46 -11.10 16.02 10.85
N PRO A 47 -9.99 15.25 11.05
CA PRO A 47 -8.80 15.33 10.21
C PRO A 47 -9.05 14.96 8.74
N LEU A 48 -9.94 14.02 8.44
CA LEU A 48 -10.26 13.68 7.05
C LEU A 48 -11.06 14.82 6.38
N LYS A 49 -12.00 15.43 7.10
CA LYS A 49 -12.74 16.58 6.61
C LYS A 49 -11.83 17.79 6.41
N LEU A 50 -10.86 18.01 7.33
CA LEU A 50 -9.85 19.03 7.18
C LEU A 50 -9.02 18.82 5.91
N ALA A 51 -8.50 17.62 5.70
CA ALA A 51 -7.73 17.27 4.51
C ALA A 51 -8.54 17.52 3.22
N LYS A 52 -9.81 17.11 3.20
CA LYS A 52 -10.72 17.31 2.07
C LYS A 52 -10.98 18.79 1.80
N LYS A 53 -11.21 19.59 2.83
CA LYS A 53 -11.39 21.06 2.74
C LYS A 53 -10.18 21.74 2.08
N HIS A 54 -8.97 21.21 2.31
CA HIS A 54 -7.72 21.73 1.72
C HIS A 54 -7.31 21.02 0.41
N GLY A 55 -8.25 20.28 -0.21
CA GLY A 55 -8.12 19.77 -1.58
C GLY A 55 -7.34 18.46 -1.67
N VAL A 56 -7.13 17.74 -0.56
CA VAL A 56 -6.64 16.35 -0.61
C VAL A 56 -7.71 15.48 -1.22
N ASN A 57 -7.34 14.56 -2.11
CA ASN A 57 -8.26 13.70 -2.85
C ASN A 57 -7.94 12.21 -2.73
N ALA A 58 -6.78 11.85 -2.16
CA ALA A 58 -6.38 10.45 -1.96
C ALA A 58 -5.74 10.25 -0.58
N MET A 59 -5.97 9.08 0.01
CA MET A 59 -5.39 8.68 1.28
C MET A 59 -4.64 7.35 1.14
N ARG A 60 -3.44 7.27 1.71
CA ARG A 60 -2.65 6.05 1.77
C ARG A 60 -2.69 5.47 3.17
N LEU A 61 -2.88 4.15 3.26
CA LEU A 61 -2.65 3.35 4.45
C LEU A 61 -1.63 2.27 4.13
N ARG A 62 -0.63 2.10 4.97
CA ARG A 62 0.19 0.89 4.97
C ARG A 62 -0.50 -0.22 5.74
N ILE A 63 -0.20 -1.46 5.37
CA ILE A 63 -0.63 -2.64 6.11
C ILE A 63 0.58 -3.51 6.46
N TRP A 64 0.63 -3.97 7.70
CA TRP A 64 1.57 -4.95 8.22
C TRP A 64 0.90 -6.31 8.36
N HIS A 65 1.68 -7.38 8.30
CA HIS A 65 1.15 -8.75 8.30
C HIS A 65 0.58 -9.14 9.67
N THR A 66 1.41 -9.08 10.71
CA THR A 66 1.02 -9.38 12.10
C THR A 66 1.77 -8.40 13.02
N PRO A 67 1.33 -7.12 13.06
CA PRO A 67 2.05 -6.10 13.83
C PRO A 67 2.13 -6.41 15.33
N GLU A 68 1.25 -7.27 15.86
CA GLU A 68 1.25 -7.73 17.25
C GLU A 68 2.54 -8.47 17.62
N ASN A 69 3.29 -8.99 16.65
CA ASN A 69 4.62 -9.58 16.88
C ASN A 69 5.68 -8.55 17.27
N VAL A 70 5.38 -7.25 17.07
CA VAL A 70 6.28 -6.12 17.34
C VAL A 70 5.61 -5.19 18.34
N PRO A 71 5.99 -5.21 19.62
CA PRO A 71 5.32 -4.43 20.68
C PRO A 71 5.23 -2.93 20.39
N GLU A 72 6.23 -2.36 19.72
CA GLU A 72 6.31 -0.95 19.36
C GLU A 72 5.22 -0.54 18.35
N SER A 73 4.63 -1.50 17.63
CA SER A 73 3.54 -1.25 16.71
C SER A 73 2.23 -0.84 17.40
N GLY A 74 2.06 -1.27 18.65
CA GLY A 74 0.79 -1.14 19.37
C GLY A 74 -0.38 -1.87 18.67
N GLY A 75 -0.09 -2.81 17.74
CA GLY A 75 -1.09 -3.50 16.91
C GLY A 75 -1.71 -2.61 15.82
N TYR A 76 -1.14 -1.40 15.59
CA TYR A 76 -1.60 -0.54 14.50
C TYR A 76 -1.16 -1.10 13.13
N CYS A 77 -1.84 -0.66 12.08
CA CYS A 77 -1.66 -1.15 10.70
C CYS A 77 -1.99 -2.65 10.52
N SER A 78 -2.70 -3.30 11.47
CA SER A 78 -3.28 -4.63 11.27
C SER A 78 -4.42 -4.59 10.26
N LEU A 79 -4.84 -5.75 9.76
CA LEU A 79 -5.96 -5.85 8.80
C LEU A 79 -7.25 -5.23 9.38
N GLU A 80 -7.57 -5.54 10.63
CA GLU A 80 -8.79 -5.07 11.32
C GLU A 80 -8.79 -3.55 11.44
N ARG A 81 -7.67 -2.96 11.87
CA ARG A 81 -7.53 -1.51 11.99
C ARG A 81 -7.50 -0.82 10.64
N THR A 82 -6.89 -1.43 9.64
CA THR A 82 -6.89 -0.95 8.26
C THR A 82 -8.31 -0.90 7.69
N ILE A 83 -9.14 -1.93 7.93
CA ILE A 83 -10.55 -1.95 7.50
C ILE A 83 -11.33 -0.78 8.12
N VAL A 84 -11.14 -0.51 9.42
CA VAL A 84 -11.82 0.61 10.09
C VAL A 84 -11.48 1.96 9.44
N MET A 85 -10.20 2.19 9.16
CA MET A 85 -9.76 3.44 8.52
C MET A 85 -10.16 3.52 7.05
N ALA A 86 -10.05 2.42 6.30
CA ALA A 86 -10.46 2.35 4.90
C ALA A 86 -11.94 2.69 4.71
N LYS A 87 -12.82 2.20 5.59
CA LYS A 87 -14.24 2.58 5.59
C LYS A 87 -14.43 4.09 5.75
N LYS A 88 -13.72 4.74 6.68
CA LYS A 88 -13.80 6.19 6.87
C LYS A 88 -13.30 6.95 5.63
N ILE A 89 -12.20 6.50 5.05
CA ILE A 89 -11.63 7.07 3.82
C ILE A 89 -12.67 7.03 2.69
N LYS A 90 -13.28 5.87 2.45
CA LYS A 90 -14.30 5.71 1.39
C LYS A 90 -15.58 6.49 1.70
N GLN A 91 -16.03 6.55 2.95
CA GLN A 91 -17.20 7.35 3.37
C GLN A 91 -16.99 8.85 3.13
N GLU A 92 -15.80 9.36 3.34
CA GLU A 92 -15.45 10.76 3.05
C GLU A 92 -15.20 11.01 1.55
N GLY A 93 -15.22 9.95 0.71
CA GLY A 93 -15.11 10.04 -0.76
C GLY A 93 -13.70 10.34 -1.25
N PHE A 94 -12.68 9.83 -0.58
CA PHE A 94 -11.30 9.81 -1.05
C PHE A 94 -11.02 8.57 -1.90
N ASP A 95 -10.09 8.70 -2.85
CA ASP A 95 -9.42 7.54 -3.42
C ASP A 95 -8.50 6.93 -2.36
N PHE A 96 -8.43 5.61 -2.33
CA PHE A 96 -7.71 4.86 -1.31
C PHE A 96 -6.56 4.05 -1.92
N LEU A 97 -5.33 4.31 -1.46
CA LEU A 97 -4.13 3.53 -1.76
C LEU A 97 -3.78 2.65 -0.57
N LEU A 98 -3.77 1.34 -0.77
CA LEU A 98 -3.28 0.37 0.21
C LEU A 98 -1.84 -0.03 -0.11
N ASP A 99 -0.94 0.14 0.87
CA ASP A 99 0.47 -0.17 0.76
C ASP A 99 0.83 -1.44 1.54
N PHE A 100 1.15 -2.51 0.83
CA PHE A 100 1.58 -3.78 1.41
C PHE A 100 3.07 -3.74 1.76
N HIS A 101 3.41 -3.73 3.05
CA HIS A 101 4.79 -3.86 3.51
C HIS A 101 5.31 -5.30 3.46
N TYR A 102 4.43 -6.32 3.46
CA TYR A 102 4.79 -7.75 3.58
C TYR A 102 5.75 -8.03 4.73
N SER A 103 5.56 -7.35 5.83
CA SER A 103 6.37 -7.43 7.04
C SER A 103 5.47 -7.22 8.27
N ASP A 104 5.92 -7.62 9.45
CA ASP A 104 5.23 -7.33 10.71
C ASP A 104 5.49 -5.90 11.18
N TRP A 105 6.41 -5.18 10.53
CA TRP A 105 6.85 -3.84 10.86
C TRP A 105 7.26 -3.07 9.61
N TRP A 106 7.96 -1.96 9.80
CA TRP A 106 8.49 -1.16 8.71
C TRP A 106 9.31 -1.97 7.73
N ALA A 107 9.02 -1.80 6.45
CA ALA A 107 9.84 -2.23 5.34
C ALA A 107 10.38 -0.99 4.63
N ASP A 108 11.69 -0.94 4.43
CA ASP A 108 12.43 0.12 3.76
C ASP A 108 13.68 -0.47 3.07
N PRO A 109 14.47 0.31 2.31
CA PRO A 109 15.62 -0.26 1.59
C PRO A 109 16.69 -0.92 2.46
N GLY A 110 16.72 -0.64 3.76
CA GLY A 110 17.64 -1.26 4.72
C GLY A 110 17.05 -2.46 5.46
N GLN A 111 15.76 -2.67 5.36
CA GLN A 111 15.07 -3.74 6.09
C GLN A 111 13.78 -4.19 5.38
N GLN A 112 13.87 -5.28 4.67
CA GLN A 112 12.73 -5.96 4.02
C GLN A 112 12.50 -7.32 4.68
N ARG A 113 12.26 -7.29 6.00
CA ARG A 113 12.15 -8.51 6.82
C ARG A 113 10.87 -9.25 6.51
N LYS A 114 10.97 -10.57 6.35
CA LYS A 114 9.79 -11.44 6.28
C LYS A 114 8.96 -11.33 7.56
N PRO A 115 7.62 -11.42 7.49
CA PRO A 115 6.81 -11.65 8.67
C PRO A 115 7.29 -12.89 9.42
N LYS A 116 7.16 -12.91 10.74
CA LYS A 116 7.52 -14.07 11.57
C LYS A 116 6.87 -15.36 11.07
N ALA A 117 5.62 -15.27 10.62
CA ALA A 117 4.90 -16.42 10.06
C ALA A 117 5.55 -17.00 8.78
N TRP A 118 6.40 -16.22 8.09
CA TRP A 118 7.05 -16.61 6.84
C TRP A 118 8.56 -16.78 6.96
N GLU A 119 9.13 -16.72 8.18
CA GLU A 119 10.58 -16.75 8.38
C GLU A 119 11.28 -17.95 7.75
N ASN A 120 10.60 -19.10 7.73
CA ASN A 120 11.11 -20.37 7.19
C ASN A 120 10.57 -20.70 5.79
N LEU A 121 9.82 -19.79 5.15
CA LEU A 121 9.33 -19.97 3.80
C LEU A 121 10.34 -19.43 2.79
N HIS A 122 10.53 -20.16 1.69
CA HIS A 122 11.46 -19.84 0.62
C HIS A 122 10.85 -20.14 -0.76
N GLY A 123 11.38 -19.54 -1.81
CA GLY A 123 11.02 -19.84 -3.20
C GLY A 123 9.50 -19.82 -3.41
N THR A 124 8.96 -20.91 -3.97
CA THR A 124 7.54 -21.05 -4.32
C THR A 124 6.60 -20.95 -3.11
N GLU A 125 7.02 -21.44 -1.95
CA GLU A 125 6.20 -21.36 -0.72
C GLU A 125 6.06 -19.91 -0.26
N LEU A 126 7.13 -19.12 -0.38
CA LEU A 126 7.09 -17.69 -0.06
C LEU A 126 6.27 -16.90 -1.09
N GLU A 127 6.37 -17.23 -2.39
CA GLU A 127 5.53 -16.65 -3.44
C GLU A 127 4.04 -16.91 -3.15
N GLU A 128 3.68 -18.13 -2.76
CA GLU A 128 2.30 -18.51 -2.41
C GLU A 128 1.81 -17.79 -1.15
N ALA A 129 2.69 -17.58 -0.16
CA ALA A 129 2.36 -16.83 1.03
C ALA A 129 2.04 -15.36 0.71
N VAL A 130 2.82 -14.71 -0.15
CA VAL A 130 2.56 -13.34 -0.64
C VAL A 130 1.22 -13.27 -1.38
N TYR A 131 0.98 -14.22 -2.29
CA TYR A 131 -0.26 -14.31 -3.06
C TYR A 131 -1.47 -14.47 -2.14
N THR A 132 -1.45 -15.49 -1.27
CA THR A 132 -2.56 -15.81 -0.36
C THR A 132 -2.86 -14.68 0.62
N TYR A 133 -1.83 -14.04 1.17
CA TYR A 133 -2.02 -12.88 2.06
C TYR A 133 -2.65 -11.71 1.33
N THR A 134 -2.20 -11.40 0.13
CA THR A 134 -2.77 -10.31 -0.69
C THR A 134 -4.24 -10.58 -1.02
N ILE A 135 -4.60 -11.81 -1.42
CA ILE A 135 -6.00 -12.24 -1.62
C ILE A 135 -6.81 -12.02 -0.34
N LYS A 136 -6.34 -12.54 0.81
CA LYS A 136 -7.02 -12.42 2.10
C LYS A 136 -7.34 -10.96 2.45
N VAL A 137 -6.35 -10.08 2.33
CA VAL A 137 -6.52 -8.66 2.67
C VAL A 137 -7.52 -7.99 1.74
N LEU A 138 -7.39 -8.19 0.43
CA LEU A 138 -8.25 -7.53 -0.55
C LEU A 138 -9.69 -8.07 -0.49
N CYS A 139 -9.90 -9.36 -0.25
CA CYS A 139 -11.22 -9.94 -0.02
C CYS A 139 -11.87 -9.31 1.22
N ALA A 140 -11.16 -9.22 2.34
CA ALA A 140 -11.70 -8.64 3.57
C ALA A 140 -12.08 -7.15 3.40
N LEU A 141 -11.27 -6.37 2.70
CA LEU A 141 -11.58 -4.97 2.37
C LEU A 141 -12.78 -4.86 1.42
N LYS A 142 -12.88 -5.74 0.42
CA LYS A 142 -13.99 -5.81 -0.52
C LYS A 142 -15.31 -6.14 0.19
N GLU A 143 -15.31 -7.16 1.05
CA GLU A 143 -16.45 -7.57 1.89
C GLU A 143 -16.88 -6.45 2.85
N ALA A 144 -15.92 -5.68 3.34
CA ALA A 144 -16.17 -4.52 4.19
C ALA A 144 -16.71 -3.28 3.43
N GLY A 145 -16.83 -3.34 2.10
CA GLY A 145 -17.22 -2.20 1.25
C GLY A 145 -16.16 -1.10 1.16
N ALA A 146 -14.90 -1.45 1.40
CA ALA A 146 -13.77 -0.51 1.45
C ALA A 146 -12.60 -0.94 0.54
N MET A 147 -12.92 -1.52 -0.63
CA MET A 147 -11.92 -1.91 -1.63
C MET A 147 -11.03 -0.73 -1.99
N PRO A 148 -9.69 -0.89 -2.01
CA PRO A 148 -8.80 0.17 -2.46
C PRO A 148 -8.98 0.46 -3.97
N ASP A 149 -8.73 1.70 -4.35
CA ASP A 149 -8.66 2.13 -5.75
C ASP A 149 -7.27 1.85 -6.33
N MET A 150 -6.28 1.82 -5.46
CA MET A 150 -4.88 1.57 -5.78
C MET A 150 -4.24 0.65 -4.74
N VAL A 151 -3.31 -0.20 -5.18
CA VAL A 151 -2.46 -1.00 -4.28
C VAL A 151 -0.99 -0.79 -4.61
N GLN A 152 -0.17 -0.76 -3.57
CA GLN A 152 1.28 -0.74 -3.68
C GLN A 152 1.81 -2.09 -3.24
N ILE A 153 2.56 -2.77 -4.12
CA ILE A 153 3.14 -4.09 -3.87
C ILE A 153 4.58 -3.91 -3.40
N GLY A 154 4.75 -3.98 -2.08
CA GLY A 154 6.00 -3.67 -1.40
C GLY A 154 6.24 -2.17 -1.19
N ASN A 155 6.94 -1.81 -0.12
CA ASN A 155 7.34 -0.45 0.19
C ASN A 155 8.85 -0.27 0.00
N GLU A 156 9.25 0.73 -0.79
CA GLU A 156 10.64 1.11 -1.01
C GLU A 156 11.57 -0.06 -1.39
N ILE A 157 11.13 -0.89 -2.34
CA ILE A 157 11.77 -2.15 -2.73
C ILE A 157 13.02 -1.98 -3.60
N ARG A 158 13.69 -0.85 -3.50
CA ARG A 158 14.92 -0.54 -4.25
C ARG A 158 16.01 -1.59 -4.09
N SER A 159 16.17 -2.15 -2.91
CA SER A 159 17.14 -3.20 -2.59
C SER A 159 16.55 -4.62 -2.59
N GLY A 160 15.28 -4.75 -2.97
CA GLY A 160 14.58 -6.02 -3.02
C GLY A 160 13.37 -6.08 -2.09
N LEU A 161 12.84 -7.28 -1.89
CA LEU A 161 11.63 -7.57 -1.11
C LEU A 161 11.82 -8.88 -0.33
N LEU A 162 11.39 -8.94 0.95
CA LEU A 162 11.36 -10.17 1.75
C LEU A 162 12.74 -10.84 1.89
N PHE A 163 13.71 -10.11 2.43
CA PHE A 163 15.08 -10.59 2.62
C PHE A 163 15.17 -11.89 3.43
N PRO A 164 16.16 -12.78 3.09
CA PRO A 164 17.14 -12.64 2.01
C PRO A 164 16.63 -13.09 0.63
N ASP A 165 15.42 -13.68 0.53
CA ASP A 165 14.94 -14.41 -0.64
C ASP A 165 14.80 -13.51 -1.89
N GLY A 166 14.27 -12.30 -1.73
CA GLY A 166 14.16 -11.33 -2.83
C GLY A 166 15.12 -10.16 -2.69
N GLU A 167 16.26 -10.34 -1.99
CA GLU A 167 17.30 -9.30 -1.86
C GLU A 167 18.10 -9.18 -3.15
N LEU A 168 18.31 -7.94 -3.61
CA LEU A 168 19.14 -7.71 -4.78
C LEU A 168 20.65 -8.01 -4.48
N PRO A 169 21.38 -8.57 -5.46
CA PRO A 169 21.11 -8.50 -6.91
C PRO A 169 20.26 -9.62 -7.53
N ASP A 170 19.54 -10.45 -6.75
CA ASP A 170 18.66 -11.46 -7.32
C ASP A 170 17.33 -10.85 -7.78
N TYR A 171 17.33 -10.24 -8.97
CA TYR A 171 16.12 -9.70 -9.58
C TYR A 171 15.08 -10.77 -9.90
N VAL A 172 15.49 -12.00 -10.22
CA VAL A 172 14.57 -13.09 -10.60
C VAL A 172 13.67 -13.44 -9.43
N SER A 173 14.24 -13.67 -8.26
CA SER A 173 13.47 -13.99 -7.06
C SER A 173 12.62 -12.80 -6.60
N MET A 174 13.18 -11.59 -6.61
CA MET A 174 12.43 -10.38 -6.26
C MET A 174 11.21 -10.19 -7.16
N VAL A 175 11.36 -10.31 -8.48
CA VAL A 175 10.27 -10.15 -9.45
C VAL A 175 9.19 -11.22 -9.28
N ARG A 176 9.55 -12.46 -8.96
CA ARG A 176 8.57 -13.52 -8.67
C ARG A 176 7.69 -13.16 -7.47
N LEU A 177 8.29 -12.66 -6.39
CA LEU A 177 7.56 -12.21 -5.20
C LEU A 177 6.63 -11.04 -5.51
N VAL A 178 7.11 -10.03 -6.23
CA VAL A 178 6.30 -8.89 -6.66
C VAL A 178 5.15 -9.35 -7.56
N ASN A 179 5.42 -10.23 -8.53
CA ASN A 179 4.40 -10.77 -9.42
C ASN A 179 3.35 -11.63 -8.68
N ALA A 180 3.71 -12.30 -7.59
CA ALA A 180 2.74 -13.00 -6.75
C ALA A 180 1.70 -12.03 -6.17
N GLY A 181 2.14 -10.89 -5.62
CA GLY A 181 1.26 -9.83 -5.15
C GLY A 181 0.42 -9.20 -6.26
N ILE A 182 1.04 -8.93 -7.42
CA ILE A 182 0.34 -8.37 -8.60
C ILE A 182 -0.77 -9.31 -9.09
N ARG A 183 -0.50 -10.62 -9.22
CA ARG A 183 -1.49 -11.60 -9.65
C ARG A 183 -2.69 -11.64 -8.70
N ALA A 184 -2.43 -11.69 -7.40
CA ALA A 184 -3.47 -11.65 -6.37
C ALA A 184 -4.32 -10.37 -6.45
N ALA A 185 -3.66 -9.22 -6.60
CA ALA A 185 -4.35 -7.93 -6.74
C ALA A 185 -5.21 -7.88 -8.00
N ARG A 186 -4.72 -8.43 -9.12
CA ARG A 186 -5.50 -8.51 -10.37
C ARG A 186 -6.68 -9.47 -10.29
N GLU A 187 -6.54 -10.56 -9.57
CA GLU A 187 -7.64 -11.53 -9.38
C GLU A 187 -8.82 -10.91 -8.64
N ILE A 188 -8.58 -10.16 -7.57
CA ILE A 188 -9.65 -9.58 -6.73
C ILE A 188 -10.15 -8.24 -7.27
N GLY A 189 -9.24 -7.39 -7.75
CA GLY A 189 -9.54 -6.03 -8.20
C GLY A 189 -9.77 -5.86 -9.70
N GLY A 190 -9.45 -6.89 -10.49
CA GLY A 190 -9.60 -6.83 -11.94
C GLY A 190 -8.66 -5.80 -12.60
N LYS A 191 -9.01 -5.40 -13.81
CA LYS A 191 -8.22 -4.43 -14.61
C LYS A 191 -8.30 -3.01 -14.05
N GLU A 192 -9.32 -2.75 -13.26
CA GLU A 192 -9.66 -1.42 -12.77
C GLU A 192 -8.80 -1.01 -11.56
N LEU A 193 -8.31 -1.99 -10.78
CA LEU A 193 -7.42 -1.71 -9.65
C LEU A 193 -6.07 -1.19 -10.18
N LEU A 194 -5.67 0.00 -9.77
CA LEU A 194 -4.32 0.51 -10.06
C LEU A 194 -3.30 -0.23 -9.21
N ILE A 195 -2.21 -0.68 -9.84
CA ILE A 195 -1.11 -1.36 -9.13
C ILE A 195 0.14 -0.52 -9.26
N MET A 196 0.81 -0.29 -8.14
CA MET A 196 2.02 0.51 -8.04
C MET A 196 3.18 -0.35 -7.51
N VAL A 197 4.37 -0.02 -7.97
CA VAL A 197 5.65 -0.41 -7.37
C VAL A 197 6.29 0.84 -6.80
N HIS A 198 6.77 0.77 -5.57
CA HIS A 198 7.35 1.92 -4.90
C HIS A 198 8.86 1.80 -4.75
N LEU A 199 9.56 2.73 -5.38
CA LEU A 199 11.00 2.93 -5.23
C LEU A 199 11.24 4.31 -4.62
N ASP A 200 12.10 4.37 -3.64
CA ASP A 200 12.61 5.63 -3.11
C ASP A 200 13.60 6.29 -4.08
N GLN A 201 14.01 7.52 -3.82
CA GLN A 201 15.00 8.26 -4.63
C GLN A 201 14.55 8.59 -6.06
N GLY A 202 13.27 8.95 -6.26
CA GLY A 202 12.67 9.25 -7.57
C GLY A 202 13.39 10.28 -8.45
N GLY A 203 14.29 11.10 -7.89
CA GLY A 203 15.13 12.04 -8.65
C GLY A 203 16.35 11.40 -9.34
N ARG A 204 16.64 10.12 -9.10
CA ARG A 204 17.82 9.43 -9.65
C ARG A 204 17.46 8.64 -10.90
N TYR A 205 17.23 9.33 -12.01
CA TYR A 205 16.75 8.75 -13.27
C TYR A 205 17.52 7.49 -13.72
N PHE A 206 18.85 7.55 -13.80
CA PHE A 206 19.64 6.41 -14.30
C PHE A 206 19.56 5.19 -13.40
N TYR A 207 19.45 5.41 -12.09
CA TYR A 207 19.27 4.35 -11.13
C TYR A 207 17.90 3.66 -11.30
N LEU A 208 16.82 4.45 -11.38
CA LEU A 208 15.48 3.92 -11.60
C LEU A 208 15.39 3.20 -12.95
N LYS A 209 15.98 3.78 -14.00
CA LYS A 209 16.02 3.14 -15.31
C LYS A 209 16.71 1.76 -15.27
N ASP A 210 17.89 1.67 -14.65
CA ASP A 210 18.62 0.39 -14.51
C ASP A 210 17.80 -0.64 -13.73
N TRP A 211 17.14 -0.19 -12.65
CA TRP A 211 16.29 -1.06 -11.85
C TRP A 211 15.12 -1.63 -12.67
N PHE A 212 14.39 -0.80 -13.41
CA PHE A 212 13.27 -1.24 -14.24
C PHE A 212 13.71 -2.03 -15.50
N ASP A 213 14.90 -1.78 -16.03
CA ASP A 213 15.43 -2.56 -17.15
C ASP A 213 15.78 -4.00 -16.75
N ARG A 214 16.05 -4.25 -15.45
CA ARG A 214 16.38 -5.57 -14.90
C ARG A 214 15.19 -6.30 -14.28
N ALA A 215 14.21 -5.58 -13.79
CA ALA A 215 12.98 -6.11 -13.20
C ALA A 215 11.92 -6.40 -14.26
#